data_ae95d354a526d3aba3f9efa20d1849ab
#
_entry.id   ae95d354a526d3aba3f9efa20d1849ab
#
_cell.length_a   1.000
_cell.length_b   1.000
_cell.length_c   1.000
_cell.angle_alpha   90.00
_cell.angle_beta   90.00
_cell.angle_gamma   90.00
#
_symmetry.space_group_name_H-M   'P 1'
#
loop_
_entity.id
_entity.type
_entity.pdbx_description
1 polymer ?
#
loop_
_entity_poly.entity_id
_entity_poly.type
_entity_poly.pdbx_seq_one_letter_code
_entity_poly.pdbx_strand_id
1 'polypeptide(L)'
;MREFLKLLRLNRNYRYTWMGQVVSEIGDNFNNIAVFALAMALTHSGLVVTGIMLARAIPVVTIGPLAGVLLDRFDRQRIMIASDLVRAVVALGFILALTRERTWLLYLFSALLMLASPFFTAGRSAILPTITSDSELHTANSLTQTTQWTTLTVGTFLGATIIAIGYKWAFFFNALSFVFSAWAIWKLKAPKGKGFRAERRSLTETEVVRPWHEYREGLRYMRSVPLVMGIVLLAVGWATGGGAAQILFTLFGEVVFNAGAAGISMIWGCAGLGLLLGGILGNWLGKRLSYKGYKLTVFIDYIIHGTAYVLFSRMPRLDLALIFIGLSRITMALNSVMNYSYLLRTVENRYRGRVFATMEALTWSMMMISMMGAGIASTHYSPRTIGTIAGLLSSTTAIFWGWANWTGRLPKPDSLGIELHEIEVHGDPVA
;
A
#
# COMPACT_ATOMS: atom_id res chain seq x y z
N MET A 1 6.45 -21.71 -1.88
CA MET A 1 5.89 -22.09 -0.56
C MET A 1 6.91 -22.78 0.35
N ARG A 2 7.69 -23.76 -0.16
CA ARG A 2 8.73 -24.47 0.63
C ARG A 2 9.80 -23.52 1.20
N GLU A 3 10.29 -22.55 0.40
CA GLU A 3 11.28 -21.54 0.80
C GLU A 3 10.78 -20.66 1.95
N PHE A 4 9.51 -20.19 1.90
CA PHE A 4 8.91 -19.40 2.96
C PHE A 4 8.83 -20.17 4.29
N LEU A 5 8.40 -21.45 4.24
CA LEU A 5 8.34 -22.28 5.43
C LEU A 5 9.73 -22.59 5.99
N LYS A 6 10.74 -22.78 5.11
CA LYS A 6 12.13 -22.97 5.51
C LYS A 6 12.66 -21.75 6.23
N LEU A 7 12.46 -20.55 5.67
CA LEU A 7 12.87 -19.29 6.30
C LEU A 7 12.25 -19.11 7.71
N LEU A 8 10.94 -19.32 7.83
CA LEU A 8 10.23 -19.19 9.12
C LEU A 8 10.67 -20.25 10.15
N ARG A 9 11.08 -21.44 9.73
CA ARG A 9 11.56 -22.50 10.63
C ARG A 9 12.99 -22.25 11.10
N LEU A 10 13.87 -21.85 10.19
CA LEU A 10 15.31 -21.76 10.45
C LEU A 10 15.73 -20.41 10.99
N ASN A 11 15.16 -19.31 10.51
CA ASN A 11 15.51 -17.96 10.96
C ASN A 11 14.59 -17.49 12.08
N ARG A 12 15.08 -17.61 13.32
CA ARG A 12 14.33 -17.22 14.52
C ARG A 12 13.97 -15.72 14.53
N ASN A 13 14.90 -14.84 14.17
CA ASN A 13 14.67 -13.40 14.18
C ASN A 13 13.62 -12.99 13.16
N TYR A 14 13.73 -13.52 11.94
CA TYR A 14 12.74 -13.26 10.89
C TYR A 14 11.34 -13.76 11.31
N ARG A 15 11.26 -14.95 11.91
CA ARG A 15 9.99 -15.49 12.41
C ARG A 15 9.29 -14.56 13.39
N TYR A 16 10.00 -14.02 14.39
CA TYR A 16 9.41 -13.09 15.34
C TYR A 16 9.00 -11.77 14.68
N THR A 17 9.84 -11.20 13.79
CA THR A 17 9.49 -10.00 13.02
C THR A 17 8.24 -10.24 12.18
N TRP A 18 8.14 -11.38 11.51
CA TRP A 18 7.00 -11.75 10.70
C TRP A 18 5.72 -11.98 11.54
N MET A 19 5.82 -12.66 12.69
CA MET A 19 4.68 -12.84 13.59
C MET A 19 4.14 -11.50 14.10
N GLY A 20 5.03 -10.60 14.52
CA GLY A 20 4.65 -9.24 14.91
C GLY A 20 3.93 -8.50 13.79
N GLN A 21 4.47 -8.57 12.55
CA GLN A 21 3.84 -7.99 11.36
C GLN A 21 2.43 -8.53 11.11
N VAL A 22 2.28 -9.85 11.05
CA VAL A 22 0.97 -10.50 10.77
C VAL A 22 -0.08 -10.03 11.75
N VAL A 23 0.22 -10.10 13.04
CA VAL A 23 -0.74 -9.79 14.08
C VAL A 23 -1.08 -8.29 14.11
N SER A 24 -0.07 -7.41 14.00
CA SER A 24 -0.32 -5.97 14.01
C SER A 24 -1.01 -5.46 12.73
N GLU A 25 -0.67 -6.00 11.55
CA GLU A 25 -1.34 -5.60 10.30
C GLU A 25 -2.79 -6.08 10.24
N ILE A 26 -3.11 -7.29 10.75
CA ILE A 26 -4.50 -7.74 10.89
C ILE A 26 -5.25 -6.78 11.82
N GLY A 27 -4.65 -6.42 12.96
CA GLY A 27 -5.18 -5.45 13.91
C GLY A 27 -5.46 -4.09 13.27
N ASP A 28 -4.49 -3.54 12.54
CA ASP A 28 -4.64 -2.28 11.82
C ASP A 28 -5.78 -2.32 10.80
N ASN A 29 -5.91 -3.42 10.04
CA ASN A 29 -6.92 -3.51 8.99
C ASN A 29 -8.34 -3.57 9.57
N PHE A 30 -8.60 -4.35 10.60
CA PHE A 30 -9.94 -4.32 11.21
C PHE A 30 -10.21 -3.02 11.98
N ASN A 31 -9.19 -2.40 12.60
CA ASN A 31 -9.31 -1.08 13.21
C ASN A 31 -9.69 -0.01 12.20
N ASN A 32 -9.12 -0.06 10.99
CA ASN A 32 -9.48 0.86 9.91
C ASN A 32 -10.97 0.77 9.56
N ILE A 33 -11.49 -0.46 9.42
CA ILE A 33 -12.92 -0.66 9.17
C ILE A 33 -13.75 -0.13 10.34
N ALA A 34 -13.32 -0.38 11.59
CA ALA A 34 -14.02 0.11 12.76
C ALA A 34 -14.08 1.65 12.82
N VAL A 35 -12.98 2.33 12.52
CA VAL A 35 -12.93 3.80 12.50
C VAL A 35 -13.86 4.37 11.42
N PHE A 36 -13.84 3.80 10.20
CA PHE A 36 -14.68 4.29 9.10
C PHE A 36 -16.16 3.99 9.32
N ALA A 37 -16.49 2.78 9.80
CA ALA A 37 -17.86 2.41 10.14
C ALA A 37 -18.40 3.26 11.29
N LEU A 38 -17.61 3.50 12.34
CA LEU A 38 -17.99 4.37 13.46
C LEU A 38 -18.20 5.81 12.99
N ALA A 39 -17.32 6.36 12.16
CA ALA A 39 -17.46 7.69 11.61
C ALA A 39 -18.78 7.84 10.83
N MET A 40 -19.10 6.85 9.99
CA MET A 40 -20.37 6.84 9.25
C MET A 40 -21.57 6.68 10.16
N ALA A 41 -21.54 5.76 11.13
CA ALA A 41 -22.63 5.54 12.08
C ALA A 41 -22.94 6.78 12.93
N LEU A 42 -21.91 7.55 13.31
CA LEU A 42 -22.09 8.75 14.14
C LEU A 42 -22.50 10.01 13.33
N THR A 43 -22.05 10.13 12.07
CA THR A 43 -22.14 11.41 11.33
C THR A 43 -22.93 11.32 10.03
N HIS A 44 -23.09 10.13 9.46
CA HIS A 44 -23.65 9.89 8.12
C HIS A 44 -22.97 10.74 7.01
N SER A 45 -21.68 11.08 7.20
CA SER A 45 -20.97 12.02 6.34
C SER A 45 -19.70 11.40 5.70
N GLY A 46 -19.70 11.29 4.38
CA GLY A 46 -18.51 10.91 3.61
C GLY A 46 -17.37 11.92 3.74
N LEU A 47 -17.68 13.19 3.99
CA LEU A 47 -16.68 14.23 4.22
C LEU A 47 -15.90 13.98 5.52
N VAL A 48 -16.55 13.48 6.57
CA VAL A 48 -15.89 13.10 7.83
C VAL A 48 -14.92 11.92 7.58
N VAL A 49 -15.35 10.91 6.83
CA VAL A 49 -14.47 9.78 6.45
C VAL A 49 -13.27 10.29 5.64
N THR A 50 -13.51 11.20 4.70
CA THR A 50 -12.45 11.86 3.91
C THR A 50 -11.45 12.56 4.81
N GLY A 51 -11.93 13.38 5.73
CA GLY A 51 -11.08 14.12 6.66
C GLY A 51 -10.23 13.18 7.53
N ILE A 52 -10.80 12.07 8.01
CA ILE A 52 -10.05 11.04 8.75
C ILE A 52 -8.95 10.42 7.85
N MET A 53 -9.26 10.09 6.60
CA MET A 53 -8.28 9.54 5.67
C MET A 53 -7.14 10.53 5.35
N LEU A 54 -7.46 11.81 5.18
CA LEU A 54 -6.45 12.86 4.99
C LEU A 54 -5.62 13.07 6.26
N ALA A 55 -6.24 13.05 7.44
CA ALA A 55 -5.54 13.11 8.73
C ALA A 55 -4.55 11.94 8.90
N ARG A 56 -4.80 10.79 8.27
CA ARG A 56 -3.90 9.64 8.23
C ARG A 56 -2.78 9.80 7.19
N ALA A 57 -3.09 10.35 6.02
CA ALA A 57 -2.14 10.45 4.91
C ALA A 57 -1.04 11.51 5.18
N ILE A 58 -1.40 12.65 5.75
CA ILE A 58 -0.47 13.76 5.99
C ILE A 58 0.73 13.35 6.88
N PRO A 59 0.54 12.72 8.06
CA PRO A 59 1.66 12.29 8.89
C PRO A 59 2.62 11.31 8.19
N VAL A 60 2.10 10.38 7.41
CA VAL A 60 2.92 9.39 6.70
C VAL A 60 3.90 10.08 5.75
N VAL A 61 3.41 11.06 4.98
CA VAL A 61 4.23 11.80 4.01
C VAL A 61 5.25 12.72 4.70
N THR A 62 4.86 13.36 5.81
CA THR A 62 5.73 14.33 6.50
C THR A 62 6.75 13.69 7.42
N ILE A 63 6.38 12.63 8.14
CA ILE A 63 7.23 11.98 9.16
C ILE A 63 8.11 10.88 8.57
N GLY A 64 7.73 10.28 7.43
CA GLY A 64 8.50 9.21 6.81
C GLY A 64 10.00 9.50 6.69
N PRO A 65 10.44 10.64 6.14
CA PRO A 65 11.85 11.02 6.06
C PRO A 65 12.53 11.15 7.42
N LEU A 66 11.84 11.70 8.44
CA LEU A 66 12.34 11.84 9.80
C LEU A 66 12.54 10.48 10.48
N ALA A 67 11.62 9.54 10.24
CA ALA A 67 11.74 8.19 10.77
C ALA A 67 13.03 7.52 10.28
N GLY A 68 13.38 7.68 8.99
CA GLY A 68 14.64 7.19 8.43
C GLY A 68 15.87 7.74 9.18
N VAL A 69 15.94 9.05 9.36
CA VAL A 69 17.05 9.71 10.06
C VAL A 69 17.21 9.23 11.52
N LEU A 70 16.09 9.04 12.23
CA LEU A 70 16.14 8.54 13.61
C LEU A 70 16.57 7.07 13.67
N LEU A 71 16.13 6.24 12.73
CA LEU A 71 16.54 4.83 12.63
C LEU A 71 18.01 4.64 12.26
N ASP A 72 18.64 5.63 11.64
CA ASP A 72 20.08 5.61 11.37
C ASP A 72 20.92 6.05 12.58
N ARG A 73 20.32 6.83 13.51
CA ARG A 73 21.02 7.35 14.69
C ARG A 73 20.85 6.48 15.93
N PHE A 74 19.70 5.85 16.09
CA PHE A 74 19.32 5.11 17.29
C PHE A 74 19.17 3.61 17.01
N ASP A 75 18.98 2.83 18.08
CA ASP A 75 18.74 1.40 17.99
C ASP A 75 17.35 1.12 17.37
N ARG A 76 17.35 0.48 16.21
CA ARG A 76 16.15 0.21 15.40
C ARG A 76 15.12 -0.63 16.16
N GLN A 77 15.57 -1.62 16.94
CA GLN A 77 14.70 -2.47 17.75
C GLN A 77 13.95 -1.63 18.79
N ARG A 78 14.65 -0.74 19.50
CA ARG A 78 14.04 0.12 20.53
C ARG A 78 13.03 1.10 19.93
N ILE A 79 13.35 1.69 18.77
CA ILE A 79 12.41 2.60 18.06
C ILE A 79 11.14 1.85 17.66
N MET A 80 11.26 0.63 17.10
CA MET A 80 10.12 -0.18 16.71
C MET A 80 9.23 -0.55 17.91
N ILE A 81 9.84 -0.94 19.05
CA ILE A 81 9.11 -1.23 20.29
C ILE A 81 8.37 0.01 20.80
N ALA A 82 9.07 1.15 20.86
CA ALA A 82 8.46 2.41 21.28
C ALA A 82 7.29 2.83 20.38
N SER A 83 7.46 2.69 19.06
CA SER A 83 6.40 2.92 18.09
C SER A 83 5.17 2.05 18.34
N ASP A 84 5.36 0.73 18.56
CA ASP A 84 4.26 -0.20 18.84
C ASP A 84 3.54 0.15 20.15
N LEU A 85 4.27 0.49 21.21
CA LEU A 85 3.67 0.87 22.49
C LEU A 85 2.87 2.18 22.38
N VAL A 86 3.40 3.17 21.66
CA VAL A 86 2.65 4.41 21.37
C VAL A 86 1.39 4.10 20.56
N ARG A 87 1.48 3.26 19.52
CA ARG A 87 0.33 2.83 18.72
C ARG A 87 -0.71 2.09 19.57
N ALA A 88 -0.28 1.26 20.52
CA ALA A 88 -1.18 0.56 21.44
C ALA A 88 -1.97 1.55 22.30
N VAL A 89 -1.32 2.56 22.87
CA VAL A 89 -1.98 3.59 23.67
C VAL A 89 -2.96 4.41 22.83
N VAL A 90 -2.53 4.81 21.63
CA VAL A 90 -3.38 5.56 20.67
C VAL A 90 -4.59 4.73 20.24
N ALA A 91 -4.41 3.42 19.99
CA ALA A 91 -5.50 2.52 19.63
C ALA A 91 -6.54 2.41 20.75
N LEU A 92 -6.13 2.36 22.03
CA LEU A 92 -7.06 2.44 23.17
C LEU A 92 -7.76 3.80 23.23
N GLY A 93 -7.09 4.87 22.81
CA GLY A 93 -7.67 6.21 22.76
C GLY A 93 -8.95 6.30 21.92
N PHE A 94 -9.07 5.50 20.85
CA PHE A 94 -10.29 5.47 20.02
C PHE A 94 -11.55 5.08 20.82
N ILE A 95 -11.42 4.39 21.94
CA ILE A 95 -12.55 4.07 22.83
C ILE A 95 -13.21 5.35 23.35
N LEU A 96 -12.45 6.44 23.48
CA LEU A 96 -12.99 7.74 23.90
C LEU A 96 -13.83 8.42 22.81
N ALA A 97 -13.69 8.00 21.54
CA ALA A 97 -14.37 8.57 20.38
C ALA A 97 -15.73 7.92 20.05
N LEU A 98 -16.27 7.08 20.93
CA LEU A 98 -17.49 6.30 20.67
C LEU A 98 -18.78 7.15 20.69
N THR A 99 -18.73 8.43 21.00
CA THR A 99 -19.88 9.32 21.04
C THR A 99 -19.79 10.41 19.96
N ARG A 100 -20.96 10.87 19.49
CA ARG A 100 -21.05 11.90 18.42
C ARG A 100 -20.29 13.19 18.76
N GLU A 101 -20.34 13.63 20.00
CA GLU A 101 -19.69 14.85 20.48
C GLU A 101 -18.16 14.75 20.41
N ARG A 102 -17.62 13.55 20.42
CA ARG A 102 -16.19 13.27 20.43
C ARG A 102 -15.67 12.76 19.08
N THR A 103 -16.43 12.91 18.00
CA THR A 103 -16.03 12.47 16.64
C THR A 103 -14.69 13.07 16.20
N TRP A 104 -14.34 14.27 16.66
CA TRP A 104 -13.06 14.92 16.39
C TRP A 104 -11.85 14.07 16.87
N LEU A 105 -12.03 13.23 17.90
CA LEU A 105 -11.00 12.31 18.38
C LEU A 105 -10.64 11.24 17.33
N LEU A 106 -11.57 10.90 16.42
CA LEU A 106 -11.26 9.96 15.32
C LEU A 106 -10.17 10.54 14.39
N TYR A 107 -10.20 11.83 14.12
CA TYR A 107 -9.16 12.53 13.35
C TYR A 107 -7.84 12.53 14.12
N LEU A 108 -7.88 12.94 15.39
CA LEU A 108 -6.69 13.06 16.24
C LEU A 108 -5.99 11.71 16.37
N PHE A 109 -6.70 10.67 16.81
CA PHE A 109 -6.08 9.34 17.02
C PHE A 109 -5.68 8.69 15.70
N SER A 110 -6.40 8.92 14.60
CA SER A 110 -5.97 8.47 13.28
C SER A 110 -4.67 9.13 12.84
N ALA A 111 -4.52 10.43 13.05
CA ALA A 111 -3.29 11.14 12.76
C ALA A 111 -2.12 10.66 13.64
N LEU A 112 -2.34 10.52 14.96
CA LEU A 112 -1.32 10.04 15.91
C LEU A 112 -0.88 8.60 15.59
N LEU A 113 -1.81 7.72 15.21
CA LEU A 113 -1.48 6.35 14.82
C LEU A 113 -0.56 6.34 13.59
N MET A 114 -0.88 7.16 12.59
CA MET A 114 -0.08 7.28 11.37
C MET A 114 1.20 8.08 11.54
N LEU A 115 1.30 8.92 12.55
CA LEU A 115 2.54 9.59 12.94
C LEU A 115 3.56 8.60 13.53
N ALA A 116 3.09 7.61 14.29
CA ALA A 116 3.95 6.57 14.87
C ALA A 116 4.31 5.45 13.86
N SER A 117 3.41 5.11 12.92
CA SER A 117 3.56 3.96 12.02
C SER A 117 4.83 3.94 11.16
N PRO A 118 5.32 5.06 10.58
CA PRO A 118 6.56 5.09 9.78
C PRO A 118 7.79 4.60 10.53
N PHE A 119 7.88 4.81 11.84
CA PHE A 119 9.01 4.34 12.66
C PHE A 119 9.06 2.81 12.73
N PHE A 120 7.93 2.15 12.74
CA PHE A 120 7.87 0.69 12.70
C PHE A 120 8.13 0.16 11.30
N THR A 121 7.47 0.69 10.27
CA THR A 121 7.58 0.19 8.89
C THR A 121 8.97 0.39 8.31
N ALA A 122 9.56 1.58 8.48
CA ALA A 122 10.92 1.85 8.07
C ALA A 122 11.94 1.07 8.93
N GLY A 123 11.68 0.94 10.24
CA GLY A 123 12.51 0.14 11.14
C GLY A 123 12.55 -1.32 10.74
N ARG A 124 11.41 -1.92 10.39
CA ARG A 124 11.31 -3.28 9.87
C ARG A 124 12.13 -3.46 8.59
N SER A 125 11.99 -2.56 7.64
CA SER A 125 12.75 -2.60 6.38
C SER A 125 14.27 -2.45 6.63
N ALA A 126 14.66 -1.60 7.56
CA ALA A 126 16.05 -1.35 7.90
C ALA A 126 16.71 -2.49 8.73
N ILE A 127 15.94 -3.24 9.53
CA ILE A 127 16.46 -4.35 10.32
C ILE A 127 16.57 -5.64 9.50
N LEU A 128 15.79 -5.77 8.42
CA LEU A 128 15.69 -7.00 7.63
C LEU A 128 17.04 -7.52 7.11
N PRO A 129 17.92 -6.70 6.51
CA PRO A 129 19.25 -7.15 6.08
C PRO A 129 20.17 -7.56 7.23
N THR A 130 19.90 -7.10 8.46
CA THR A 130 20.70 -7.45 9.65
C THR A 130 20.30 -8.81 10.24
N ILE A 131 19.05 -9.24 10.01
CA ILE A 131 18.49 -10.49 10.57
C ILE A 131 18.37 -11.61 9.55
N THR A 132 18.64 -11.36 8.26
CA THR A 132 18.63 -12.34 7.18
C THR A 132 19.99 -12.42 6.51
N SER A 133 20.33 -13.57 5.94
CA SER A 133 21.45 -13.70 5.01
C SER A 133 21.12 -13.13 3.64
N ASP A 134 22.12 -12.85 2.79
CA ASP A 134 21.89 -12.34 1.43
C ASP A 134 21.00 -13.27 0.61
N SER A 135 21.16 -14.58 0.75
CA SER A 135 20.32 -15.60 0.09
C SER A 135 18.87 -15.63 0.61
N GLU A 136 18.63 -15.25 1.87
CA GLU A 136 17.30 -15.20 2.48
C GLU A 136 16.59 -13.89 2.21
N LEU A 137 17.31 -12.79 1.96
CA LEU A 137 16.77 -11.44 1.88
C LEU A 137 15.68 -11.28 0.82
N HIS A 138 15.87 -11.90 -0.36
CA HIS A 138 14.86 -11.88 -1.42
C HIS A 138 13.58 -12.61 -0.99
N THR A 139 13.71 -13.80 -0.39
CA THR A 139 12.59 -14.59 0.13
C THR A 139 11.86 -13.84 1.26
N ALA A 140 12.62 -13.20 2.16
CA ALA A 140 12.09 -12.41 3.26
C ALA A 140 11.27 -11.21 2.77
N ASN A 141 11.79 -10.44 1.80
CA ASN A 141 11.06 -9.34 1.18
C ASN A 141 9.77 -9.82 0.50
N SER A 142 9.85 -10.89 -0.29
CA SER A 142 8.69 -11.47 -0.98
C SER A 142 7.62 -11.94 0.01
N LEU A 143 8.01 -12.59 1.11
CA LEU A 143 7.08 -13.03 2.15
C LEU A 143 6.45 -11.84 2.87
N THR A 144 7.23 -10.80 3.17
CA THR A 144 6.74 -9.56 3.77
C THR A 144 5.65 -8.90 2.91
N GLN A 145 5.88 -8.77 1.60
CA GLN A 145 4.90 -8.20 0.66
C GLN A 145 3.64 -9.07 0.52
N THR A 146 3.82 -10.39 0.38
CA THR A 146 2.67 -11.33 0.32
C THR A 146 1.84 -11.26 1.60
N THR A 147 2.51 -11.11 2.74
CA THR A 147 1.86 -10.97 4.05
C THR A 147 0.98 -9.73 4.08
N GLN A 148 1.44 -8.57 3.58
CA GLN A 148 0.64 -7.34 3.56
C GLN A 148 -0.70 -7.51 2.82
N TRP A 149 -0.70 -8.16 1.65
CA TRP A 149 -1.95 -8.42 0.92
C TRP A 149 -2.86 -9.41 1.65
N THR A 150 -2.27 -10.44 2.24
CA THR A 150 -3.01 -11.45 3.00
C THR A 150 -3.63 -10.86 4.27
N THR A 151 -2.86 -10.09 5.04
CA THR A 151 -3.33 -9.44 6.27
C THR A 151 -4.37 -8.35 6.00
N LEU A 152 -4.24 -7.62 4.88
CA LEU A 152 -5.29 -6.72 4.41
C LEU A 152 -6.61 -7.47 4.19
N THR A 153 -6.57 -8.56 3.43
CA THR A 153 -7.76 -9.36 3.14
C THR A 153 -8.37 -9.95 4.42
N VAL A 154 -7.58 -10.65 5.22
CA VAL A 154 -8.04 -11.30 6.44
C VAL A 154 -8.53 -10.29 7.48
N GLY A 155 -7.74 -9.23 7.72
CA GLY A 155 -8.07 -8.21 8.72
C GLY A 155 -9.34 -7.44 8.38
N THR A 156 -9.56 -7.12 7.10
CA THR A 156 -10.79 -6.43 6.69
C THR A 156 -12.03 -7.33 6.80
N PHE A 157 -11.95 -8.62 6.46
CA PHE A 157 -13.06 -9.55 6.70
C PHE A 157 -13.34 -9.75 8.19
N LEU A 158 -12.31 -9.85 9.02
CA LEU A 158 -12.49 -9.94 10.48
C LEU A 158 -13.10 -8.66 11.07
N GLY A 159 -12.94 -7.53 10.41
CA GLY A 159 -13.47 -6.24 10.85
C GLY A 159 -14.97 -6.29 11.14
N ALA A 160 -15.77 -6.84 10.25
CA ALA A 160 -17.22 -6.99 10.46
C ALA A 160 -17.56 -7.82 11.69
N THR A 161 -16.90 -8.97 11.86
CA THR A 161 -17.13 -9.89 12.99
C THR A 161 -16.79 -9.24 14.31
N ILE A 162 -15.67 -8.50 14.39
CA ILE A 162 -15.25 -7.83 15.62
C ILE A 162 -16.17 -6.64 15.94
N ILE A 163 -16.60 -5.88 14.93
CA ILE A 163 -17.51 -4.75 15.12
C ILE A 163 -18.89 -5.22 15.57
N ALA A 164 -19.35 -6.40 15.15
CA ALA A 164 -20.61 -6.97 15.58
C ALA A 164 -20.69 -7.18 17.10
N ILE A 165 -19.56 -7.43 17.77
CA ILE A 165 -19.47 -7.50 19.24
C ILE A 165 -19.21 -6.13 19.90
N GLY A 166 -18.98 -5.09 19.08
CA GLY A 166 -18.86 -3.68 19.49
C GLY A 166 -17.52 -3.05 19.13
N TYR A 167 -17.57 -1.77 18.68
CA TYR A 167 -16.40 -1.00 18.27
C TYR A 167 -15.25 -0.97 19.28
N LYS A 168 -15.59 -0.91 20.60
CA LYS A 168 -14.58 -0.93 21.68
C LYS A 168 -13.66 -2.13 21.59
N TRP A 169 -14.17 -3.28 21.18
CA TRP A 169 -13.38 -4.51 21.07
C TRP A 169 -12.41 -4.45 19.86
N ALA A 170 -12.80 -3.82 18.76
CA ALA A 170 -11.90 -3.61 17.64
C ALA A 170 -10.68 -2.77 18.08
N PHE A 171 -10.91 -1.67 18.80
CA PHE A 171 -9.84 -0.83 19.32
C PHE A 171 -8.97 -1.53 20.35
N PHE A 172 -9.59 -2.30 21.26
CA PHE A 172 -8.87 -3.08 22.28
C PHE A 172 -8.00 -4.17 21.66
N PHE A 173 -8.52 -4.96 20.72
CA PHE A 173 -7.75 -6.00 20.06
C PHE A 173 -6.64 -5.44 19.18
N ASN A 174 -6.85 -4.28 18.55
CA ASN A 174 -5.77 -3.61 17.84
C ASN A 174 -4.65 -3.16 18.80
N ALA A 175 -5.00 -2.59 19.94
CA ALA A 175 -4.00 -2.24 20.94
C ALA A 175 -3.21 -3.48 21.42
N LEU A 176 -3.90 -4.59 21.67
CA LEU A 176 -3.26 -5.85 22.04
C LEU A 176 -2.35 -6.40 20.93
N SER A 177 -2.73 -6.22 19.66
CA SER A 177 -1.90 -6.63 18.53
C SER A 177 -0.57 -5.87 18.48
N PHE A 178 -0.56 -4.59 18.79
CA PHE A 178 0.67 -3.80 18.90
C PHE A 178 1.53 -4.21 20.11
N VAL A 179 0.92 -4.51 21.25
CA VAL A 179 1.67 -5.04 22.41
C VAL A 179 2.31 -6.39 22.07
N PHE A 180 1.60 -7.25 21.35
CA PHE A 180 2.16 -8.52 20.86
C PHE A 180 3.30 -8.27 19.87
N SER A 181 3.16 -7.31 18.95
CA SER A 181 4.22 -6.93 18.02
C SER A 181 5.46 -6.41 18.76
N ALA A 182 5.28 -5.51 19.73
CA ALA A 182 6.36 -5.01 20.57
C ALA A 182 7.10 -6.15 21.30
N TRP A 183 6.36 -7.10 21.85
CA TRP A 183 6.92 -8.31 22.47
C TRP A 183 7.68 -9.17 21.45
N ALA A 184 7.16 -9.36 20.26
CA ALA A 184 7.81 -10.14 19.22
C ALA A 184 9.13 -9.47 18.78
N ILE A 185 9.13 -8.16 18.60
CA ILE A 185 10.33 -7.38 18.27
C ILE A 185 11.34 -7.43 19.45
N TRP A 186 10.89 -7.37 20.69
CA TRP A 186 11.78 -7.50 21.85
C TRP A 186 12.51 -8.84 21.91
N LYS A 187 11.92 -9.93 21.40
CA LYS A 187 12.51 -11.28 21.33
C LYS A 187 13.63 -11.41 20.29
N LEU A 188 13.86 -10.40 19.45
CA LEU A 188 14.96 -10.42 18.48
C LEU A 188 16.31 -10.44 19.21
N LYS A 189 17.21 -11.24 18.67
CA LYS A 189 18.60 -11.33 19.17
C LYS A 189 19.51 -10.62 18.17
N ALA A 190 20.21 -9.60 18.63
CA ALA A 190 21.24 -8.96 17.83
C ALA A 190 22.37 -9.95 17.49
N PRO A 191 22.99 -9.85 16.31
CA PRO A 191 24.22 -10.57 16.01
C PRO A 191 25.28 -10.29 17.09
N LYS A 192 26.11 -11.30 17.42
CA LYS A 192 27.14 -11.17 18.46
C LYS A 192 28.02 -9.94 18.22
N GLY A 193 28.09 -9.07 19.21
CA GLY A 193 28.95 -7.86 19.21
C GLY A 193 28.37 -6.63 18.48
N LYS A 194 27.19 -6.73 17.83
CA LYS A 194 26.52 -5.63 17.13
C LYS A 194 25.07 -5.52 17.62
N GLY A 195 24.68 -4.33 18.12
CA GLY A 195 23.26 -4.02 18.33
C GLY A 195 22.54 -3.87 16.99
N PHE A 196 21.24 -3.57 17.00
CA PHE A 196 20.47 -3.21 15.78
C PHE A 196 20.67 -1.74 15.35
N ARG A 197 21.78 -1.15 15.75
CA ARG A 197 22.19 0.20 15.35
C ARG A 197 22.78 0.15 13.94
N ALA A 198 22.48 1.15 13.11
CA ALA A 198 23.18 1.28 11.84
C ALA A 198 24.69 1.40 12.07
N GLU A 199 25.50 0.68 11.30
CA GLU A 199 26.93 0.98 11.25
C GLU A 199 27.07 2.44 10.80
N ARG A 200 27.79 3.25 11.58
CA ARG A 200 28.10 4.62 11.14
C ARG A 200 28.82 4.51 9.80
N ARG A 201 28.09 4.69 8.72
CA ARG A 201 28.73 5.12 7.47
C ARG A 201 29.40 6.44 7.83
N SER A 202 30.71 6.51 7.71
CA SER A 202 31.41 7.77 7.66
C SER A 202 30.78 8.53 6.48
N LEU A 203 29.88 9.46 6.80
CA LEU A 203 29.43 10.43 5.81
C LEU A 203 30.71 11.18 5.44
N THR A 204 31.32 10.81 4.34
CA THR A 204 32.25 11.69 3.66
C THR A 204 31.45 12.96 3.37
N GLU A 205 32.01 14.10 3.76
CA GLU A 205 31.38 15.43 3.83
C GLU A 205 30.74 15.93 2.51
N THR A 206 30.65 15.10 1.48
CA THR A 206 30.26 15.46 0.12
C THR A 206 28.80 15.10 -0.26
N GLU A 207 28.05 14.38 0.53
CA GLU A 207 26.64 14.11 0.24
C GLU A 207 25.70 15.00 1.07
N VAL A 208 25.72 16.30 0.80
CA VAL A 208 24.61 17.17 1.18
C VAL A 208 23.42 16.74 0.33
N VAL A 209 22.53 15.92 0.93
CA VAL A 209 21.26 15.54 0.31
C VAL A 209 20.49 16.83 0.03
N ARG A 210 20.36 17.18 -1.25
CA ARG A 210 19.52 18.29 -1.71
C ARG A 210 18.21 17.69 -2.26
N PRO A 211 17.18 17.50 -1.43
CA PRO A 211 15.98 16.76 -1.80
C PRO A 211 15.33 17.31 -3.09
N TRP A 212 15.34 18.63 -3.25
CA TRP A 212 14.78 19.29 -4.42
C TRP A 212 15.59 19.05 -5.70
N HIS A 213 16.91 18.97 -5.60
CA HIS A 213 17.77 18.66 -6.73
C HIS A 213 17.58 17.21 -7.19
N GLU A 214 17.54 16.27 -6.25
CA GLU A 214 17.31 14.84 -6.53
C GLU A 214 15.92 14.59 -7.14
N TYR A 215 14.91 15.28 -6.63
CA TYR A 215 13.56 15.24 -7.22
C TYR A 215 13.55 15.72 -8.67
N ARG A 216 14.21 16.86 -8.96
CA ARG A 216 14.33 17.40 -10.33
C ARG A 216 15.11 16.47 -11.25
N GLU A 217 16.18 15.84 -10.77
CA GLU A 217 16.92 14.84 -11.54
C GLU A 217 16.07 13.60 -11.84
N GLY A 218 15.33 13.10 -10.85
CA GLY A 218 14.37 12.01 -11.05
C GLY A 218 13.35 12.34 -12.14
N LEU A 219 12.75 13.54 -12.09
CA LEU A 219 11.82 14.02 -13.12
C LEU A 219 12.47 14.14 -14.49
N ARG A 220 13.71 14.63 -14.56
CA ARG A 220 14.45 14.76 -15.84
C ARG A 220 14.74 13.37 -16.43
N TYR A 221 15.21 12.44 -15.60
CA TYR A 221 15.46 11.06 -16.03
C TYR A 221 14.17 10.37 -16.49
N MET A 222 13.07 10.50 -15.77
CA MET A 222 11.77 9.93 -16.17
C MET A 222 11.31 10.47 -17.54
N ARG A 223 11.56 11.75 -17.84
CA ARG A 223 11.24 12.36 -19.14
C ARG A 223 12.12 11.86 -20.28
N SER A 224 13.36 11.46 -19.99
CA SER A 224 14.29 10.94 -21.01
C SER A 224 14.00 9.50 -21.42
N VAL A 225 13.26 8.72 -20.58
CA VAL A 225 12.96 7.32 -20.86
C VAL A 225 11.43 7.16 -21.06
N PRO A 226 10.95 7.04 -22.30
CA PRO A 226 9.51 7.06 -22.62
C PRO A 226 8.70 6.01 -21.89
N LEU A 227 9.23 4.79 -21.72
CA LEU A 227 8.54 3.72 -20.97
C LEU A 227 8.37 4.09 -19.49
N VAL A 228 9.41 4.64 -18.86
CA VAL A 228 9.37 5.06 -17.44
C VAL A 228 8.32 6.16 -17.26
N MET A 229 8.34 7.17 -18.12
CA MET A 229 7.34 8.24 -18.10
C MET A 229 5.92 7.69 -18.32
N GLY A 230 5.75 6.76 -19.27
CA GLY A 230 4.46 6.11 -19.52
C GLY A 230 3.92 5.39 -18.28
N ILE A 231 4.76 4.62 -17.57
CA ILE A 231 4.37 3.91 -16.34
C ILE A 231 4.03 4.90 -15.21
N VAL A 232 4.78 5.98 -15.05
CA VAL A 232 4.49 7.03 -14.07
C VAL A 232 3.14 7.69 -14.36
N LEU A 233 2.87 8.03 -15.62
CA LEU A 233 1.59 8.61 -16.04
C LEU A 233 0.41 7.65 -15.82
N LEU A 234 0.62 6.33 -16.03
CA LEU A 234 -0.38 5.32 -15.68
C LEU A 234 -0.68 5.32 -14.18
N ALA A 235 0.34 5.36 -13.32
CA ALA A 235 0.16 5.34 -11.87
C ALA A 235 -0.57 6.61 -11.38
N VAL A 236 -0.16 7.78 -11.87
CA VAL A 236 -0.79 9.07 -11.53
C VAL A 236 -2.23 9.13 -12.07
N GLY A 237 -2.44 8.69 -13.31
CA GLY A 237 -3.77 8.68 -13.91
C GLY A 237 -4.71 7.72 -13.20
N TRP A 238 -4.25 6.53 -12.83
CA TRP A 238 -5.04 5.61 -12.00
C TRP A 238 -5.44 6.27 -10.66
N ALA A 239 -4.53 7.00 -10.04
CA ALA A 239 -4.76 7.66 -8.75
C ALA A 239 -5.89 8.70 -8.80
N THR A 240 -6.25 9.23 -9.98
CA THR A 240 -7.38 10.17 -10.15
C THR A 240 -8.73 9.56 -9.77
N GLY A 241 -8.91 8.25 -10.00
CA GLY A 241 -10.09 7.53 -9.52
C GLY A 241 -9.79 6.69 -8.27
N GLY A 242 -8.55 6.23 -8.10
CA GLY A 242 -8.13 5.37 -6.99
C GLY A 242 -8.27 6.02 -5.62
N GLY A 243 -8.04 7.34 -5.52
CA GLY A 243 -8.27 8.09 -4.28
C GLY A 243 -9.73 8.12 -3.88
N ALA A 244 -10.63 8.39 -4.83
CA ALA A 244 -12.07 8.35 -4.59
C ALA A 244 -12.54 6.98 -4.08
N ALA A 245 -11.96 5.88 -4.57
CA ALA A 245 -12.30 4.53 -4.17
C ALA A 245 -12.13 4.29 -2.66
N GLN A 246 -11.14 4.92 -2.04
CA GLN A 246 -10.88 4.79 -0.59
C GLN A 246 -12.10 5.20 0.24
N ILE A 247 -12.76 6.29 -0.15
CA ILE A 247 -13.95 6.81 0.53
C ILE A 247 -15.19 6.05 0.10
N LEU A 248 -15.30 5.78 -1.21
CA LEU A 248 -16.48 5.18 -1.80
C LEU A 248 -16.75 3.78 -1.27
N PHE A 249 -15.74 2.99 -0.92
CA PHE A 249 -15.96 1.67 -0.33
C PHE A 249 -16.76 1.77 0.98
N THR A 250 -16.47 2.78 1.80
CA THR A 250 -17.23 3.03 3.02
C THR A 250 -18.66 3.51 2.70
N LEU A 251 -18.81 4.46 1.76
CA LEU A 251 -20.12 4.97 1.37
C LEU A 251 -20.98 3.91 0.68
N PHE A 252 -20.40 3.04 -0.14
CA PHE A 252 -21.13 1.94 -0.75
C PHE A 252 -21.62 0.93 0.29
N GLY A 253 -20.75 0.53 1.23
CA GLY A 253 -21.12 -0.41 2.29
C GLY A 253 -22.24 0.12 3.18
N GLU A 254 -22.13 1.37 3.60
CA GLU A 254 -23.05 1.98 4.57
C GLU A 254 -24.32 2.56 3.89
N VAL A 255 -24.15 3.40 2.86
CA VAL A 255 -25.23 4.21 2.32
C VAL A 255 -25.93 3.53 1.15
N VAL A 256 -25.15 2.95 0.19
CA VAL A 256 -25.72 2.41 -1.05
C VAL A 256 -26.36 1.05 -0.84
N PHE A 257 -25.64 0.16 -0.14
CA PHE A 257 -26.13 -1.21 0.11
C PHE A 257 -26.78 -1.36 1.48
N ASN A 258 -26.71 -0.34 2.33
CA ASN A 258 -27.29 -0.35 3.68
C ASN A 258 -26.86 -1.60 4.50
N ALA A 259 -25.62 -2.03 4.32
CA ALA A 259 -25.06 -3.23 4.94
C ALA A 259 -24.08 -2.92 6.10
N GLY A 260 -23.99 -1.65 6.50
CA GLY A 260 -23.18 -1.20 7.63
C GLY A 260 -21.72 -1.65 7.56
N ALA A 261 -21.13 -1.91 8.72
CA ALA A 261 -19.76 -2.38 8.84
C ALA A 261 -19.49 -3.70 8.08
N ALA A 262 -20.49 -4.57 7.97
CA ALA A 262 -20.37 -5.82 7.21
C ALA A 262 -20.17 -5.54 5.71
N GLY A 263 -20.97 -4.63 5.14
CA GLY A 263 -20.82 -4.21 3.75
C GLY A 263 -19.47 -3.55 3.48
N ILE A 264 -19.00 -2.67 4.36
CA ILE A 264 -17.68 -2.04 4.28
C ILE A 264 -16.58 -3.12 4.28
N SER A 265 -16.65 -4.06 5.23
CA SER A 265 -15.69 -5.14 5.37
C SER A 265 -15.66 -6.08 4.16
N MET A 266 -16.83 -6.43 3.61
CA MET A 266 -16.93 -7.29 2.43
C MET A 266 -16.32 -6.61 1.20
N ILE A 267 -16.58 -5.31 0.98
CA ILE A 267 -16.03 -4.56 -0.16
C ILE A 267 -14.50 -4.48 -0.06
N TRP A 268 -13.96 -4.08 1.09
CA TRP A 268 -12.52 -4.03 1.32
C TRP A 268 -11.86 -5.42 1.27
N GLY A 269 -12.51 -6.43 1.84
CA GLY A 269 -12.02 -7.81 1.83
C GLY A 269 -11.97 -8.40 0.42
N CYS A 270 -13.03 -8.23 -0.39
CA CYS A 270 -13.04 -8.65 -1.79
C CYS A 270 -12.05 -7.85 -2.64
N ALA A 271 -11.87 -6.56 -2.35
CA ALA A 271 -10.83 -5.76 -2.98
C ALA A 271 -9.43 -6.30 -2.65
N GLY A 272 -9.16 -6.62 -1.38
CA GLY A 272 -7.90 -7.24 -0.92
C GLY A 272 -7.65 -8.60 -1.58
N LEU A 273 -8.67 -9.46 -1.63
CA LEU A 273 -8.59 -10.75 -2.32
C LEU A 273 -8.27 -10.58 -3.80
N GLY A 274 -8.90 -9.61 -4.47
CA GLY A 274 -8.60 -9.27 -5.85
C GLY A 274 -7.15 -8.85 -6.05
N LEU A 275 -6.61 -8.02 -5.15
CA LEU A 275 -5.20 -7.61 -5.18
C LEU A 275 -4.26 -8.81 -5.01
N LEU A 276 -4.55 -9.73 -4.11
CA LEU A 276 -3.76 -10.94 -3.89
C LEU A 276 -3.73 -11.83 -5.14
N LEU A 277 -4.90 -12.12 -5.71
CA LEU A 277 -5.03 -12.94 -6.92
C LEU A 277 -4.36 -12.26 -8.13
N GLY A 278 -4.55 -10.95 -8.29
CA GLY A 278 -3.93 -10.17 -9.35
C GLY A 278 -2.42 -10.11 -9.24
N GLY A 279 -1.88 -10.02 -8.02
CA GLY A 279 -0.44 -10.07 -7.76
C GLY A 279 0.19 -11.40 -8.17
N ILE A 280 -0.47 -12.52 -7.83
CA ILE A 280 -0.04 -13.88 -8.23
C ILE A 280 -0.08 -14.02 -9.75
N LEU A 281 -1.20 -13.61 -10.37
CA LEU A 281 -1.40 -13.67 -11.82
C LEU A 281 -0.39 -12.79 -12.56
N GLY A 282 -0.13 -11.58 -12.05
CA GLY A 282 0.83 -10.63 -12.63
C GLY A 282 2.26 -11.16 -12.61
N ASN A 283 2.67 -11.82 -11.53
CA ASN A 283 3.99 -12.47 -11.47
C ASN A 283 4.10 -13.65 -12.45
N TRP A 284 3.03 -14.44 -12.59
CA TRP A 284 3.00 -15.58 -13.52
C TRP A 284 3.00 -15.13 -14.98
N LEU A 285 2.14 -14.15 -15.31
CA LEU A 285 1.98 -13.64 -16.67
C LEU A 285 3.19 -12.80 -17.11
N GLY A 286 3.73 -11.97 -16.23
CA GLY A 286 4.87 -11.08 -16.51
C GLY A 286 6.15 -11.81 -16.91
N LYS A 287 6.30 -13.10 -16.52
CA LYS A 287 7.43 -13.96 -16.94
C LYS A 287 7.26 -14.55 -18.33
N ARG A 288 6.04 -14.54 -18.89
CA ARG A 288 5.68 -15.23 -20.15
C ARG A 288 5.41 -14.26 -21.30
N LEU A 289 5.09 -13.00 -20.98
CA LEU A 289 4.73 -12.02 -22.00
C LEU A 289 5.98 -11.44 -22.68
N SER A 290 5.87 -11.33 -24.01
CA SER A 290 6.76 -10.47 -24.79
C SER A 290 6.49 -8.98 -24.48
N TYR A 291 7.41 -8.09 -24.84
CA TYR A 291 7.22 -6.64 -24.65
C TYR A 291 5.94 -6.10 -25.33
N LYS A 292 5.61 -6.61 -26.53
CA LYS A 292 4.34 -6.27 -27.21
C LYS A 292 3.14 -6.78 -26.40
N GLY A 293 3.21 -8.02 -25.91
CA GLY A 293 2.18 -8.62 -25.06
C GLY A 293 1.99 -7.83 -23.77
N TYR A 294 3.07 -7.44 -23.09
CA TYR A 294 3.01 -6.59 -21.91
C TYR A 294 2.25 -5.28 -22.16
N LYS A 295 2.60 -4.53 -23.22
CA LYS A 295 1.95 -3.26 -23.52
C LYS A 295 0.45 -3.42 -23.81
N LEU A 296 0.09 -4.48 -24.53
CA LEU A 296 -1.32 -4.80 -24.82
C LEU A 296 -2.07 -5.21 -23.56
N THR A 297 -1.47 -6.04 -22.70
CA THR A 297 -2.07 -6.46 -21.43
C THR A 297 -2.33 -5.25 -20.53
N VAL A 298 -1.37 -4.35 -20.39
CA VAL A 298 -1.55 -3.10 -19.63
C VAL A 298 -2.76 -2.30 -20.15
N PHE A 299 -2.90 -2.15 -21.46
CA PHE A 299 -4.04 -1.46 -22.06
C PHE A 299 -5.37 -2.14 -21.73
N ILE A 300 -5.46 -3.44 -21.96
CA ILE A 300 -6.70 -4.23 -21.72
C ILE A 300 -7.07 -4.20 -20.23
N ASP A 301 -6.09 -4.37 -19.35
CA ASP A 301 -6.30 -4.39 -17.91
C ASP A 301 -6.88 -3.07 -17.37
N TYR A 302 -6.41 -1.92 -17.87
CA TYR A 302 -6.99 -0.63 -17.45
C TYR A 302 -8.42 -0.43 -17.97
N ILE A 303 -8.75 -0.96 -19.14
CA ILE A 303 -10.14 -0.98 -19.65
C ILE A 303 -11.00 -1.87 -18.75
N ILE A 304 -10.54 -3.08 -18.45
CA ILE A 304 -11.28 -4.00 -17.56
C ILE A 304 -11.42 -3.39 -16.16
N HIS A 305 -10.33 -2.82 -15.61
CA HIS A 305 -10.33 -2.15 -14.31
C HIS A 305 -11.43 -1.12 -14.20
N GLY A 306 -11.46 -0.17 -15.13
CA GLY A 306 -12.43 0.91 -15.05
C GLY A 306 -13.85 0.47 -15.37
N THR A 307 -14.04 -0.40 -16.38
CA THR A 307 -15.36 -0.96 -16.68
C THR A 307 -15.91 -1.73 -15.48
N ALA A 308 -15.10 -2.59 -14.87
CA ALA A 308 -15.49 -3.33 -13.67
C ALA A 308 -15.79 -2.38 -12.49
N TYR A 309 -15.04 -1.30 -12.33
CA TYR A 309 -15.32 -0.31 -11.29
C TYR A 309 -16.62 0.49 -11.55
N VAL A 310 -16.91 0.84 -12.81
CA VAL A 310 -18.19 1.44 -13.20
C VAL A 310 -19.35 0.47 -12.93
N LEU A 311 -19.20 -0.81 -13.30
CA LEU A 311 -20.20 -1.84 -13.02
C LEU A 311 -20.39 -2.02 -11.51
N PHE A 312 -19.32 -2.12 -10.71
CA PHE A 312 -19.40 -2.10 -9.25
C PHE A 312 -20.28 -0.95 -8.75
N SER A 313 -20.06 0.26 -9.28
CA SER A 313 -20.79 1.45 -8.85
C SER A 313 -22.28 1.45 -9.24
N ARG A 314 -22.65 0.68 -10.25
CA ARG A 314 -24.04 0.61 -10.77
C ARG A 314 -24.82 -0.61 -10.32
N MET A 315 -24.18 -1.63 -9.74
CA MET A 315 -24.88 -2.84 -9.33
C MET A 315 -25.96 -2.56 -8.28
N PRO A 316 -27.14 -3.17 -8.43
CA PRO A 316 -28.23 -2.99 -7.46
C PRO A 316 -28.03 -3.78 -6.16
N ARG A 317 -27.25 -4.86 -6.20
CA ARG A 317 -27.04 -5.78 -5.09
C ARG A 317 -25.56 -5.87 -4.72
N LEU A 318 -25.28 -6.02 -3.42
CA LEU A 318 -23.90 -6.09 -2.90
C LEU A 318 -23.12 -7.29 -3.46
N ASP A 319 -23.73 -8.48 -3.52
CA ASP A 319 -23.07 -9.70 -4.02
C ASP A 319 -22.52 -9.53 -5.44
N LEU A 320 -23.32 -8.94 -6.34
CA LEU A 320 -22.87 -8.62 -7.70
C LEU A 320 -21.76 -7.56 -7.70
N ALA A 321 -21.89 -6.54 -6.87
CA ALA A 321 -20.89 -5.50 -6.74
C ALA A 321 -19.54 -6.06 -6.26
N LEU A 322 -19.54 -7.05 -5.34
CA LEU A 322 -18.32 -7.69 -4.85
C LEU A 322 -17.54 -8.40 -5.96
N ILE A 323 -18.22 -9.01 -6.93
CA ILE A 323 -17.57 -9.65 -8.10
C ILE A 323 -16.82 -8.59 -8.92
N PHE A 324 -17.47 -7.47 -9.22
CA PHE A 324 -16.87 -6.42 -10.06
C PHE A 324 -15.74 -5.67 -9.35
N ILE A 325 -15.86 -5.42 -8.05
CA ILE A 325 -14.72 -4.80 -7.32
C ILE A 325 -13.54 -5.77 -7.23
N GLY A 326 -13.78 -7.06 -7.01
CA GLY A 326 -12.74 -8.08 -7.06
C GLY A 326 -12.02 -8.11 -8.42
N LEU A 327 -12.77 -8.13 -9.52
CA LEU A 327 -12.22 -8.11 -10.88
C LEU A 327 -11.39 -6.84 -11.14
N SER A 328 -11.93 -5.67 -10.77
CA SER A 328 -11.20 -4.40 -10.89
C SER A 328 -9.87 -4.43 -10.15
N ARG A 329 -9.81 -5.05 -8.97
CA ARG A 329 -8.58 -5.14 -8.17
C ARG A 329 -7.60 -6.20 -8.67
N ILE A 330 -8.09 -7.30 -9.26
CA ILE A 330 -7.24 -8.29 -9.94
C ILE A 330 -6.41 -7.62 -11.03
N THR A 331 -7.07 -6.91 -11.96
CA THR A 331 -6.39 -6.25 -13.08
C THR A 331 -5.45 -5.15 -12.61
N MET A 332 -5.84 -4.38 -11.60
CA MET A 332 -4.97 -3.35 -11.00
C MET A 332 -3.68 -3.95 -10.42
N ALA A 333 -3.76 -5.02 -9.62
CA ALA A 333 -2.57 -5.63 -9.02
C ALA A 333 -1.70 -6.32 -10.07
N LEU A 334 -2.30 -6.97 -11.07
CA LEU A 334 -1.61 -7.55 -12.20
C LEU A 334 -0.75 -6.50 -12.92
N ASN A 335 -1.34 -5.35 -13.25
CA ASN A 335 -0.63 -4.22 -13.83
C ASN A 335 0.48 -3.68 -12.94
N SER A 336 0.20 -3.52 -11.65
CA SER A 336 1.19 -3.00 -10.69
C SER A 336 2.46 -3.86 -10.67
N VAL A 337 2.30 -5.18 -10.59
CA VAL A 337 3.44 -6.13 -10.58
C VAL A 337 4.23 -6.08 -11.88
N MET A 338 3.55 -6.05 -13.03
CA MET A 338 4.24 -5.98 -14.32
C MET A 338 4.97 -4.65 -14.50
N ASN A 339 4.32 -3.53 -14.23
CA ASN A 339 4.91 -2.19 -14.36
C ASN A 339 6.11 -2.03 -13.43
N TYR A 340 6.01 -2.48 -12.18
CA TYR A 340 7.11 -2.48 -11.22
C TYR A 340 8.31 -3.28 -11.71
N SER A 341 8.06 -4.46 -12.28
CA SER A 341 9.09 -5.32 -12.86
C SER A 341 9.80 -4.66 -14.04
N TYR A 342 9.07 -4.00 -14.93
CA TYR A 342 9.66 -3.26 -16.05
C TYR A 342 10.44 -2.02 -15.58
N LEU A 343 9.95 -1.28 -14.58
CA LEU A 343 10.70 -0.18 -13.98
C LEU A 343 12.05 -0.63 -13.41
N LEU A 344 12.05 -1.74 -12.65
CA LEU A 344 13.30 -2.27 -12.08
C LEU A 344 14.32 -2.69 -13.13
N ARG A 345 13.88 -3.18 -14.30
CA ARG A 345 14.76 -3.58 -15.41
C ARG A 345 15.23 -2.40 -16.25
N THR A 346 14.40 -1.37 -16.38
CA THR A 346 14.67 -0.23 -17.29
C THR A 346 15.42 0.90 -16.59
N VAL A 347 15.17 1.11 -15.29
CA VAL A 347 15.76 2.24 -14.56
C VAL A 347 17.15 1.86 -14.05
N GLU A 348 18.16 2.66 -14.43
CA GLU A 348 19.52 2.53 -13.93
C GLU A 348 19.60 2.57 -12.40
N ASN A 349 20.47 1.75 -11.80
CA ASN A 349 20.58 1.62 -10.35
C ASN A 349 20.72 2.96 -9.61
N ARG A 350 21.50 3.89 -10.16
CA ARG A 350 21.74 5.23 -9.57
C ARG A 350 20.48 6.11 -9.50
N TYR A 351 19.50 5.89 -10.40
CA TYR A 351 18.26 6.68 -10.47
C TYR A 351 17.06 5.98 -9.84
N ARG A 352 17.14 4.66 -9.52
CA ARG A 352 16.01 3.87 -9.00
C ARG A 352 15.33 4.53 -7.81
N GLY A 353 16.07 4.87 -6.78
CA GLY A 353 15.50 5.52 -5.58
C GLY A 353 14.75 6.81 -5.92
N ARG A 354 15.33 7.65 -6.77
CA ARG A 354 14.74 8.94 -7.18
C ARG A 354 13.47 8.75 -8.01
N VAL A 355 13.50 7.83 -8.97
CA VAL A 355 12.33 7.52 -9.84
C VAL A 355 11.18 6.97 -9.02
N PHE A 356 11.43 5.96 -8.18
CA PHE A 356 10.38 5.36 -7.34
C PHE A 356 9.82 6.35 -6.32
N ALA A 357 10.67 7.10 -5.62
CA ALA A 357 10.22 8.10 -4.67
C ALA A 357 9.39 9.21 -5.33
N THR A 358 9.81 9.68 -6.51
CA THR A 358 9.09 10.70 -7.28
C THR A 358 7.74 10.17 -7.80
N MET A 359 7.71 8.95 -8.34
CA MET A 359 6.48 8.29 -8.79
C MET A 359 5.50 8.12 -7.63
N GLU A 360 5.98 7.65 -6.48
CA GLU A 360 5.16 7.45 -5.30
C GLU A 360 4.60 8.78 -4.77
N ALA A 361 5.45 9.81 -4.67
CA ALA A 361 5.02 11.14 -4.23
C ALA A 361 3.94 11.73 -5.16
N LEU A 362 4.10 11.62 -6.48
CA LEU A 362 3.10 12.08 -7.45
C LEU A 362 1.80 11.29 -7.35
N THR A 363 1.89 9.97 -7.21
CA THR A 363 0.72 9.08 -7.07
C THR A 363 -0.05 9.38 -5.80
N TRP A 364 0.61 9.50 -4.65
CA TRP A 364 -0.03 9.85 -3.38
C TRP A 364 -0.63 11.26 -3.37
N SER A 365 0.05 12.24 -3.99
CA SER A 365 -0.49 13.60 -4.13
C SER A 365 -1.79 13.58 -4.92
N MET A 366 -1.82 12.86 -6.05
CA MET A 366 -3.04 12.72 -6.87
C MET A 366 -4.13 11.95 -6.12
N MET A 367 -3.78 10.90 -5.37
CA MET A 367 -4.75 10.18 -4.54
C MET A 367 -5.38 11.08 -3.49
N MET A 368 -4.62 11.94 -2.82
CA MET A 368 -5.15 12.88 -1.83
C MET A 368 -6.08 13.92 -2.47
N ILE A 369 -5.72 14.44 -3.65
CA ILE A 369 -6.59 15.34 -4.42
C ILE A 369 -7.90 14.65 -4.80
N SER A 370 -7.81 13.42 -5.31
CA SER A 370 -8.97 12.60 -5.68
C SER A 370 -9.85 12.27 -4.48
N MET A 371 -9.26 11.90 -3.33
CA MET A 371 -9.98 11.69 -2.07
C MET A 371 -10.75 12.94 -1.64
N MET A 372 -10.07 14.09 -1.63
CA MET A 372 -10.69 15.36 -1.24
C MET A 372 -11.82 15.73 -2.18
N GLY A 373 -11.61 15.62 -3.49
CA GLY A 373 -12.63 15.87 -4.51
C GLY A 373 -13.85 14.96 -4.34
N ALA A 374 -13.66 13.66 -4.12
CA ALA A 374 -14.73 12.70 -3.89
C ALA A 374 -15.49 12.98 -2.58
N GLY A 375 -14.77 13.37 -1.52
CA GLY A 375 -15.37 13.74 -0.24
C GLY A 375 -16.27 14.96 -0.35
N ILE A 376 -15.81 16.02 -1.00
CA ILE A 376 -16.61 17.21 -1.28
C ILE A 376 -17.79 16.86 -2.18
N ALA A 377 -17.56 16.10 -3.26
CA ALA A 377 -18.61 15.68 -4.17
C ALA A 377 -19.70 14.84 -3.48
N SER A 378 -19.34 14.07 -2.46
CA SER A 378 -20.30 13.23 -1.71
C SER A 378 -21.37 14.01 -0.94
N THR A 379 -21.20 15.32 -0.76
CA THR A 379 -22.20 16.20 -0.15
C THR A 379 -23.31 16.60 -1.14
N HIS A 380 -23.06 16.49 -2.44
CA HIS A 380 -23.98 16.93 -3.49
C HIS A 380 -24.40 15.82 -4.45
N TYR A 381 -23.57 14.81 -4.63
CA TYR A 381 -23.79 13.74 -5.63
C TYR A 381 -23.86 12.38 -4.95
N SER A 382 -24.64 11.48 -5.56
CA SER A 382 -24.75 10.12 -5.06
C SER A 382 -23.41 9.35 -5.18
N PRO A 383 -23.10 8.43 -4.25
CA PRO A 383 -21.90 7.61 -4.34
C PRO A 383 -21.80 6.82 -5.66
N ARG A 384 -22.94 6.44 -6.26
CA ARG A 384 -23.00 5.77 -7.58
C ARG A 384 -22.49 6.66 -8.70
N THR A 385 -22.84 7.93 -8.69
CA THR A 385 -22.37 8.91 -9.70
C THR A 385 -20.88 9.15 -9.54
N ILE A 386 -20.40 9.40 -8.30
CA ILE A 386 -18.98 9.62 -8.03
C ILE A 386 -18.15 8.39 -8.39
N GLY A 387 -18.65 7.17 -8.07
CA GLY A 387 -17.98 5.92 -8.42
C GLY A 387 -17.90 5.68 -9.92
N THR A 388 -18.95 6.02 -10.66
CA THR A 388 -18.93 5.96 -12.13
C THR A 388 -17.86 6.90 -12.71
N ILE A 389 -17.82 8.14 -12.25
CA ILE A 389 -16.82 9.13 -12.69
C ILE A 389 -15.41 8.65 -12.32
N ALA A 390 -15.21 8.15 -11.11
CA ALA A 390 -13.91 7.63 -10.66
C ALA A 390 -13.42 6.45 -11.53
N GLY A 391 -14.33 5.51 -11.88
CA GLY A 391 -14.03 4.40 -12.78
C GLY A 391 -13.65 4.87 -14.20
N LEU A 392 -14.36 5.83 -14.72
CA LEU A 392 -14.05 6.42 -16.03
C LEU A 392 -12.72 7.17 -16.00
N LEU A 393 -12.48 8.00 -15.01
CA LEU A 393 -11.22 8.75 -14.87
C LEU A 393 -10.01 7.83 -14.77
N SER A 394 -10.08 6.78 -13.95
CA SER A 394 -8.97 5.82 -13.83
C SER A 394 -8.71 5.05 -15.12
N SER A 395 -9.73 4.88 -15.99
CA SER A 395 -9.61 4.22 -17.29
C SER A 395 -9.05 5.12 -18.38
N THR A 396 -9.14 6.44 -18.27
CA THR A 396 -8.64 7.35 -19.29
C THR A 396 -7.15 7.17 -19.57
N THR A 397 -6.40 6.69 -18.56
CA THR A 397 -4.98 6.33 -18.72
C THR A 397 -4.74 5.24 -19.77
N ALA A 398 -5.69 4.31 -19.93
CA ALA A 398 -5.63 3.31 -20.99
C ALA A 398 -5.61 3.94 -22.39
N ILE A 399 -6.37 5.02 -22.59
CA ILE A 399 -6.46 5.72 -23.87
C ILE A 399 -5.08 6.30 -24.23
N PHE A 400 -4.43 7.00 -23.29
CA PHE A 400 -3.09 7.57 -23.51
C PHE A 400 -2.04 6.48 -23.72
N TRP A 401 -2.10 5.39 -22.94
CA TRP A 401 -1.19 4.27 -23.10
C TRP A 401 -1.39 3.56 -24.45
N GLY A 402 -2.64 3.29 -24.83
CA GLY A 402 -2.98 2.71 -26.13
C GLY A 402 -2.49 3.58 -27.28
N TRP A 403 -2.77 4.88 -27.23
CA TRP A 403 -2.27 5.84 -28.22
C TRP A 403 -0.75 5.82 -28.31
N ALA A 404 -0.03 5.91 -27.19
CA ALA A 404 1.42 5.88 -27.15
C ALA A 404 1.99 4.54 -27.67
N ASN A 405 1.29 3.43 -27.41
CA ASN A 405 1.68 2.12 -27.93
C ASN A 405 1.51 2.02 -29.45
N TRP A 406 0.36 2.45 -29.98
CA TRP A 406 0.06 2.36 -31.42
C TRP A 406 0.83 3.36 -32.25
N THR A 407 1.17 4.52 -31.70
CA THR A 407 2.01 5.52 -32.38
C THR A 407 3.51 5.27 -32.25
N GLY A 408 3.93 4.13 -31.64
CA GLY A 408 5.35 3.76 -31.50
C GLY A 408 6.12 4.59 -30.45
N ARG A 409 5.44 5.40 -29.62
CA ARG A 409 6.07 6.25 -28.60
C ARG A 409 6.55 5.50 -27.35
N LEU A 410 6.31 4.19 -27.30
CA LEU A 410 6.83 3.29 -26.27
C LEU A 410 7.77 2.26 -26.92
N PRO A 411 8.97 2.67 -27.37
CA PRO A 411 9.96 1.77 -27.93
C PRO A 411 10.45 0.80 -26.86
N LYS A 412 11.01 -0.35 -27.32
CA LYS A 412 11.64 -1.29 -26.40
C LYS A 412 12.90 -0.62 -25.82
N PRO A 413 13.16 -0.71 -24.49
CA PRO A 413 14.32 -0.07 -23.87
C PRO A 413 15.66 -0.40 -24.54
N ASP A 414 15.86 -1.66 -24.95
CA ASP A 414 17.08 -2.10 -25.64
C ASP A 414 17.36 -1.33 -26.95
N SER A 415 16.31 -0.86 -27.65
CA SER A 415 16.44 -0.09 -28.89
C SER A 415 16.93 1.34 -28.67
N LEU A 416 16.99 1.79 -27.41
CA LEU A 416 17.48 3.11 -27.02
C LEU A 416 18.93 3.07 -26.48
N GLY A 417 19.63 1.92 -26.59
CA GLY A 417 20.97 1.75 -26.03
C GLY A 417 20.98 1.66 -24.50
N ILE A 418 19.83 1.45 -23.88
CA ILE A 418 19.70 1.22 -22.44
C ILE A 418 19.77 -0.30 -22.23
N GLU A 419 20.91 -0.79 -21.73
CA GLU A 419 21.04 -2.20 -21.36
C GLU A 419 20.02 -2.55 -20.29
N LEU A 420 19.16 -3.54 -20.58
CA LEU A 420 18.34 -4.17 -19.56
C LEU A 420 19.29 -4.98 -18.67
N HIS A 421 19.47 -4.58 -17.42
CA HIS A 421 20.13 -5.43 -16.45
C HIS A 421 19.29 -6.69 -16.26
N GLU A 422 19.71 -7.79 -16.90
CA GLU A 422 19.23 -9.12 -16.56
C GLU A 422 19.59 -9.35 -15.09
N ILE A 423 18.58 -9.54 -14.28
CA ILE A 423 18.77 -10.18 -12.99
C ILE A 423 19.05 -11.62 -13.35
N GLU A 424 20.33 -11.99 -13.42
CA GLU A 424 20.75 -13.38 -13.48
C GLU A 424 20.09 -14.11 -12.31
N VAL A 425 19.06 -14.85 -12.63
CA VAL A 425 18.59 -15.92 -11.78
C VAL A 425 19.67 -17.01 -11.93
N HIS A 426 20.68 -16.98 -11.10
CA HIS A 426 21.59 -18.10 -10.93
C HIS A 426 20.77 -19.30 -10.45
N GLY A 427 20.23 -20.03 -11.40
CA GLY A 427 19.90 -21.42 -11.24
C GLY A 427 21.19 -22.18 -11.44
N ASP A 428 21.84 -22.59 -10.36
CA ASP A 428 22.90 -23.60 -10.44
C ASP A 428 22.35 -24.83 -11.17
N PRO A 429 23.03 -25.33 -12.22
CA PRO A 429 22.70 -26.62 -12.75
C PRO A 429 23.11 -27.64 -11.68
N VAL A 430 22.13 -28.38 -11.20
CA VAL A 430 22.35 -29.58 -10.38
C VAL A 430 23.15 -30.55 -11.23
N ALA A 431 24.42 -30.77 -10.87
CA ALA A 431 25.17 -31.97 -11.17
C ALA A 431 25.04 -32.92 -9.97
#